data_3712309fb4b5d8d67e57b9a9750fcffc
#
_entry.id   3712309fb4b5d8d67e57b9a9750fcffc
#
_cell.length_a   1.000
_cell.length_b   1.000
_cell.length_c   1.000
_cell.angle_alpha   90.00
_cell.angle_beta   90.00
_cell.angle_gamma   90.00
#
_symmetry.space_group_name_H-M   'P 1'
#
loop_
_entity.id
_entity.type
_entity.pdbx_description
1 polymer ?
#
loop_
_entity_poly.entity_id
_entity_poly.type
_entity_poly.pdbx_seq_one_letter_code
_entity_poly.pdbx_strand_id
1 'polypeptide(L)'
;FARFKFPFKRLFTAMLFLTILIPDTMIIIPRVVNNSQLDLFGILALFNKLTGIDLRPNILNTGLTFWLPSLLAAGLRSGILIFIYIQFFKSLPAELEEAAWMDGAGPIRTFIRIALPSSGVVILTVTVFSLIWHWNDYFLSSMYLTDGYPLAVWLTMMPKQLPTMGYSLVPSHPETMAVLMAGCLVFILPMLIIYIFVQRWFIESIDRVGITG
;
A
#
# COMPACT_ATOMS: atom_id res chain seq x y z
N PHE A 1 4.51 -14.18 12.28
CA PHE A 1 5.68 -14.40 11.42
C PHE A 1 7.01 -14.09 12.10
N ALA A 2 7.16 -12.98 12.81
CA ALA A 2 8.44 -12.61 13.41
C ALA A 2 8.83 -13.56 14.55
N ARG A 3 8.00 -13.70 15.55
CA ARG A 3 8.31 -14.36 16.84
C ARG A 3 7.79 -15.78 16.98
N PHE A 4 6.57 -16.07 16.50
CA PHE A 4 5.97 -17.38 16.70
C PHE A 4 6.46 -18.42 15.70
N LYS A 5 6.61 -19.67 16.19
CA LYS A 5 6.81 -20.86 15.36
C LYS A 5 5.44 -21.47 15.06
N PHE A 6 5.12 -21.66 13.79
CA PHE A 6 3.88 -22.30 13.35
C PHE A 6 4.16 -23.20 12.13
N PRO A 7 3.30 -24.18 11.86
CA PRO A 7 3.48 -25.07 10.72
C PRO A 7 3.49 -24.26 9.42
N PHE A 8 4.28 -24.70 8.45
CA PHE A 8 4.42 -24.08 7.13
C PHE A 8 4.96 -22.64 7.12
N LYS A 9 5.54 -22.12 8.23
CA LYS A 9 6.13 -20.77 8.29
C LYS A 9 7.07 -20.48 7.12
N ARG A 10 7.91 -21.46 6.72
CA ARG A 10 8.83 -21.32 5.58
C ARG A 10 8.10 -21.12 4.26
N LEU A 11 7.01 -21.88 4.03
CA LEU A 11 6.18 -21.76 2.84
C LEU A 11 5.52 -20.39 2.75
N PHE A 12 4.89 -19.92 3.84
CA PHE A 12 4.28 -18.59 3.88
C PHE A 12 5.31 -17.46 3.71
N THR A 13 6.52 -17.63 4.24
CA THR A 13 7.61 -16.67 4.02
C THR A 13 8.06 -16.66 2.55
N ALA A 14 8.16 -17.83 1.92
CA ALA A 14 8.47 -17.92 0.49
C ALA A 14 7.36 -17.27 -0.37
N MET A 15 6.10 -17.50 -0.05
CA MET A 15 4.97 -16.82 -0.72
C MET A 15 5.05 -15.31 -0.57
N LEU A 16 5.40 -14.78 0.63
CA LEU A 16 5.62 -13.35 0.82
C LEU A 16 6.72 -12.81 -0.11
N PHE A 17 7.85 -13.51 -0.21
CA PHE A 17 8.92 -13.11 -1.14
C PHE A 17 8.48 -13.18 -2.61
N LEU A 18 7.69 -14.18 -2.98
CA LEU A 18 7.12 -14.26 -4.34
C LEU A 18 6.24 -13.04 -4.65
N THR A 19 5.44 -12.54 -3.70
CA THR A 19 4.65 -11.32 -3.92
C THR A 19 5.50 -10.07 -4.10
N ILE A 20 6.73 -10.04 -3.58
CA ILE A 20 7.68 -8.94 -3.78
C ILE A 20 8.36 -9.04 -5.15
N LEU A 21 8.65 -10.27 -5.60
CA LEU A 21 9.35 -10.53 -6.86
C LEU A 21 8.45 -10.39 -8.10
N ILE A 22 7.17 -10.74 -7.98
CA ILE A 22 6.22 -10.65 -9.09
C ILE A 22 5.78 -9.20 -9.28
N PRO A 23 6.08 -8.56 -10.41
CA PRO A 23 5.62 -7.18 -10.69
C PRO A 23 4.10 -7.11 -10.78
N ASP A 24 3.50 -6.04 -10.25
CA ASP A 24 2.06 -5.79 -10.35
C ASP A 24 1.55 -5.80 -11.80
N THR A 25 2.40 -5.42 -12.76
CA THR A 25 2.09 -5.44 -14.20
C THR A 25 1.77 -6.82 -14.74
N MET A 26 2.34 -7.89 -14.19
CA MET A 26 2.07 -9.26 -14.65
C MET A 26 0.72 -9.78 -14.20
N ILE A 27 0.23 -9.31 -13.05
CA ILE A 27 -1.01 -9.81 -12.45
C ILE A 27 -2.18 -8.84 -12.59
N ILE A 28 -2.01 -7.74 -13.35
CA ILE A 28 -3.04 -6.71 -13.49
C ILE A 28 -4.28 -7.25 -14.21
N ILE A 29 -4.13 -8.00 -15.30
CA ILE A 29 -5.26 -8.53 -16.06
C ILE A 29 -6.11 -9.47 -15.19
N PRO A 30 -5.55 -10.49 -14.52
CA PRO A 30 -6.31 -11.30 -13.57
C PRO A 30 -6.98 -10.47 -12.46
N ARG A 31 -6.33 -9.43 -11.95
CA ARG A 31 -6.91 -8.55 -10.92
C ARG A 31 -8.09 -7.74 -11.46
N VAL A 32 -8.00 -7.17 -12.66
CA VAL A 32 -9.11 -6.45 -13.29
C VAL A 32 -10.30 -7.38 -13.50
N VAL A 33 -10.07 -8.58 -14.02
CA VAL A 33 -11.13 -9.58 -14.22
C VAL A 33 -11.76 -9.99 -12.88
N ASN A 34 -10.95 -10.23 -11.84
CA ASN A 34 -11.48 -10.56 -10.51
C ASN A 34 -12.28 -9.40 -9.89
N ASN A 35 -11.88 -8.15 -10.11
CA ASN A 35 -12.57 -6.98 -9.58
C ASN A 35 -13.85 -6.65 -10.38
N SER A 36 -13.93 -7.05 -11.66
CA SER A 36 -15.15 -6.91 -12.47
C SER A 36 -16.24 -7.92 -12.08
N GLN A 37 -15.84 -9.04 -11.52
CA GLN A 37 -16.72 -10.10 -11.02
C GLN A 37 -16.10 -10.66 -9.73
N LEU A 38 -16.18 -9.86 -8.65
CA LEU A 38 -15.52 -10.22 -7.40
C LEU A 38 -15.97 -11.58 -6.90
N ASP A 39 -15.02 -12.50 -6.84
CA ASP A 39 -15.23 -13.83 -6.32
C ASP A 39 -14.22 -14.15 -5.20
N LEU A 40 -14.72 -14.36 -4.01
CA LEU A 40 -13.92 -14.73 -2.86
C LEU A 40 -13.66 -16.26 -2.89
N PHE A 41 -12.49 -16.63 -3.38
CA PHE A 41 -12.01 -18.03 -3.43
C PHE A 41 -12.90 -18.99 -4.25
N GLY A 42 -13.64 -18.52 -5.24
CA GLY A 42 -14.51 -19.34 -6.07
C GLY A 42 -15.87 -19.67 -5.44
N ILE A 43 -16.17 -19.14 -4.25
CA ILE A 43 -17.41 -19.44 -3.51
C ILE A 43 -18.63 -18.89 -4.26
N LEU A 44 -18.57 -17.63 -4.70
CA LEU A 44 -19.68 -16.99 -5.41
C LEU A 44 -19.88 -17.57 -6.81
N ALA A 45 -18.79 -17.97 -7.49
CA ALA A 45 -18.86 -18.69 -8.76
C ALA A 45 -19.52 -20.06 -8.60
N LEU A 46 -19.19 -20.79 -7.54
CA LEU A 46 -19.83 -22.07 -7.23
C LEU A 46 -21.32 -21.89 -6.92
N PHE A 47 -21.68 -20.86 -6.16
CA PHE A 47 -23.08 -20.53 -5.86
C PHE A 47 -23.85 -20.21 -7.14
N ASN A 48 -23.29 -19.39 -8.03
CA ASN A 48 -23.89 -19.08 -9.34
C ASN A 48 -24.11 -20.37 -10.16
N LYS A 49 -23.12 -21.26 -10.18
CA LYS A 49 -23.23 -22.55 -10.90
C LYS A 49 -24.34 -23.44 -10.35
N LEU A 50 -24.61 -23.39 -9.05
CA LEU A 50 -25.62 -24.24 -8.40
C LEU A 50 -27.03 -23.64 -8.47
N THR A 51 -27.16 -22.32 -8.39
CA THR A 51 -28.46 -21.63 -8.28
C THR A 51 -28.86 -20.87 -9.54
N GLY A 52 -27.93 -20.62 -10.45
CA GLY A 52 -28.13 -19.79 -11.63
C GLY A 52 -28.19 -18.28 -11.33
N ILE A 53 -27.96 -17.87 -10.07
CA ILE A 53 -27.99 -16.46 -9.64
C ILE A 53 -26.56 -15.94 -9.53
N ASP A 54 -26.21 -14.92 -10.31
CA ASP A 54 -24.90 -14.29 -10.22
C ASP A 54 -24.92 -13.17 -9.14
N LEU A 55 -24.24 -13.46 -8.03
CA LEU A 55 -24.08 -12.53 -6.90
C LEU A 55 -22.70 -11.86 -6.88
N ARG A 56 -21.90 -11.98 -7.96
CA ARG A 56 -20.54 -11.41 -8.03
C ARG A 56 -20.61 -9.92 -8.35
N PRO A 57 -20.34 -9.02 -7.38
CA PRO A 57 -20.40 -7.59 -7.62
C PRO A 57 -19.23 -7.13 -8.49
N ASN A 58 -19.49 -6.17 -9.36
CA ASN A 58 -18.44 -5.39 -10.01
C ASN A 58 -17.99 -4.28 -9.07
N ILE A 59 -16.74 -4.30 -8.63
CA ILE A 59 -16.16 -3.27 -7.75
C ILE A 59 -15.23 -2.31 -8.49
N LEU A 60 -15.02 -2.50 -9.82
CA LEU A 60 -14.26 -1.55 -10.62
C LEU A 60 -14.90 -0.16 -10.53
N ASN A 61 -14.10 0.86 -10.74
CA ASN A 61 -14.50 2.27 -10.66
C ASN A 61 -15.05 2.70 -9.28
N THR A 62 -14.70 1.96 -8.22
CA THR A 62 -15.05 2.29 -6.84
C THR A 62 -13.82 2.24 -5.94
N GLY A 63 -13.89 2.90 -4.77
CA GLY A 63 -12.82 2.82 -3.76
C GLY A 63 -12.58 1.39 -3.24
N LEU A 64 -13.59 0.52 -3.32
CA LEU A 64 -13.48 -0.87 -2.86
C LEU A 64 -12.42 -1.66 -3.61
N THR A 65 -12.15 -1.32 -4.89
CA THR A 65 -11.10 -1.95 -5.69
C THR A 65 -9.71 -1.82 -5.04
N PHE A 66 -9.47 -0.72 -4.31
CA PHE A 66 -8.21 -0.46 -3.60
C PHE A 66 -8.27 -0.91 -2.14
N TRP A 67 -9.39 -0.66 -1.45
CA TRP A 67 -9.51 -0.92 -0.01
C TRP A 67 -9.59 -2.41 0.31
N LEU A 68 -10.36 -3.17 -0.47
CA LEU A 68 -10.56 -4.59 -0.18
C LEU A 68 -9.26 -5.41 -0.29
N PRO A 69 -8.45 -5.31 -1.37
CA PRO A 69 -7.16 -5.97 -1.42
C PRO A 69 -6.19 -5.49 -0.32
N SER A 70 -6.22 -4.19 0.03
CA SER A 70 -5.36 -3.63 1.08
C SER A 70 -5.71 -4.18 2.45
N LEU A 71 -6.99 -4.33 2.78
CA LEU A 71 -7.47 -4.96 4.02
C LEU A 71 -7.07 -6.44 4.10
N LEU A 72 -7.02 -7.13 2.95
CA LEU A 72 -6.59 -8.53 2.86
C LEU A 72 -5.06 -8.68 2.74
N ALA A 73 -4.30 -7.62 2.97
CA ALA A 73 -2.83 -7.58 2.83
C ALA A 73 -2.33 -7.95 1.41
N ALA A 74 -3.17 -7.77 0.40
CA ALA A 74 -2.90 -8.00 -1.02
C ALA A 74 -2.91 -6.69 -1.85
N GLY A 75 -2.89 -5.53 -1.19
CA GLY A 75 -2.85 -4.22 -1.81
C GLY A 75 -1.48 -3.89 -2.42
N LEU A 76 -1.35 -2.66 -2.91
CA LEU A 76 -0.15 -2.15 -3.57
C LEU A 76 1.08 -2.34 -2.67
N ARG A 77 2.04 -3.13 -3.16
CA ARG A 77 3.31 -3.44 -2.48
C ARG A 77 3.19 -3.95 -1.04
N SER A 78 2.06 -4.54 -0.67
CA SER A 78 1.82 -5.07 0.69
C SER A 78 2.91 -6.04 1.15
N GLY A 79 3.49 -6.84 0.26
CA GLY A 79 4.58 -7.77 0.58
C GLY A 79 5.79 -7.08 1.21
N ILE A 80 6.21 -5.94 0.65
CA ILE A 80 7.33 -5.14 1.19
C ILE A 80 6.96 -4.54 2.54
N LEU A 81 5.76 -4.00 2.69
CA LEU A 81 5.29 -3.41 3.94
C LEU A 81 5.24 -4.43 5.08
N ILE A 82 4.71 -5.63 4.79
CA ILE A 82 4.69 -6.75 5.74
C ILE A 82 6.11 -7.18 6.08
N PHE A 83 7.02 -7.25 5.10
CA PHE A 83 8.42 -7.60 5.33
C PHE A 83 9.12 -6.62 6.27
N ILE A 84 8.90 -5.30 6.10
CA ILE A 84 9.44 -4.26 7.00
C ILE A 84 8.96 -4.51 8.44
N TYR A 85 7.67 -4.78 8.66
CA TYR A 85 7.15 -5.14 9.99
C TYR A 85 7.81 -6.41 10.55
N ILE A 86 7.97 -7.45 9.74
CA ILE A 86 8.62 -8.69 10.18
C ILE A 86 10.05 -8.42 10.65
N GLN A 87 10.83 -7.62 9.92
CA GLN A 87 12.20 -7.29 10.28
C GLN A 87 12.25 -6.48 11.58
N PHE A 88 11.39 -5.48 11.70
CA PHE A 88 11.30 -4.69 12.92
C PHE A 88 10.96 -5.56 14.14
N PHE A 89 9.91 -6.38 14.09
CA PHE A 89 9.55 -7.25 15.22
C PHE A 89 10.61 -8.30 15.53
N LYS A 90 11.45 -8.71 14.58
CA LYS A 90 12.60 -9.57 14.84
C LYS A 90 13.72 -8.86 15.58
N SER A 91 13.90 -7.55 15.35
CA SER A 91 14.98 -6.76 15.99
C SER A 91 14.65 -6.34 17.42
N LEU A 92 13.39 -6.44 17.86
CA LEU A 92 13.04 -6.14 19.25
C LEU A 92 13.76 -7.10 20.20
N PRO A 93 14.33 -6.62 21.34
CA PRO A 93 14.94 -7.47 22.34
C PRO A 93 13.96 -8.54 22.88
N ALA A 94 14.41 -9.79 23.01
CA ALA A 94 13.58 -10.88 23.53
C ALA A 94 13.23 -10.70 25.00
N GLU A 95 14.14 -10.04 25.73
CA GLU A 95 14.03 -9.76 27.16
C GLU A 95 12.74 -9.00 27.52
N LEU A 96 12.26 -8.15 26.62
CA LEU A 96 11.00 -7.42 26.81
C LEU A 96 9.77 -8.36 26.83
N GLU A 97 9.81 -9.38 25.99
CA GLU A 97 8.74 -10.39 25.95
C GLU A 97 8.84 -11.34 27.13
N GLU A 98 10.06 -11.77 27.48
CA GLU A 98 10.32 -12.65 28.62
C GLU A 98 9.92 -12.00 29.95
N ALA A 99 10.26 -10.73 30.16
CA ALA A 99 9.82 -9.97 31.32
C ALA A 99 8.30 -9.93 31.45
N ALA A 100 7.60 -9.65 30.33
CA ALA A 100 6.14 -9.66 30.32
C ALA A 100 5.53 -11.03 30.65
N TRP A 101 6.15 -12.11 30.19
CA TRP A 101 5.71 -13.46 30.50
C TRP A 101 5.94 -13.83 31.96
N MET A 102 7.05 -13.38 32.55
CA MET A 102 7.28 -13.53 34.00
C MET A 102 6.23 -12.80 34.83
N ASP A 103 5.73 -11.65 34.34
CA ASP A 103 4.61 -10.90 34.95
C ASP A 103 3.23 -11.54 34.65
N GLY A 104 3.18 -12.72 34.03
CA GLY A 104 1.94 -13.44 33.70
C GLY A 104 1.17 -12.88 32.51
N ALA A 105 1.77 -12.07 31.67
CA ALA A 105 1.12 -11.58 30.46
C ALA A 105 1.10 -12.67 29.38
N GLY A 106 -0.09 -12.95 28.83
CA GLY A 106 -0.20 -13.82 27.64
C GLY A 106 0.26 -13.12 26.35
N PRO A 107 0.41 -13.87 25.23
CA PRO A 107 0.98 -13.35 23.97
C PRO A 107 0.26 -12.11 23.41
N ILE A 108 -1.07 -12.09 23.46
CA ILE A 108 -1.88 -10.96 22.99
C ILE A 108 -1.65 -9.72 23.85
N ARG A 109 -1.59 -9.89 25.18
CA ARG A 109 -1.34 -8.79 26.12
C ARG A 109 0.07 -8.22 25.93
N THR A 110 1.07 -9.07 25.76
CA THR A 110 2.46 -8.68 25.44
C THR A 110 2.51 -7.89 24.13
N PHE A 111 1.81 -8.36 23.08
CA PHE A 111 1.75 -7.65 21.82
C PHE A 111 1.15 -6.25 21.96
N ILE A 112 -0.03 -6.13 22.58
CA ILE A 112 -0.75 -4.85 22.70
C ILE A 112 -0.04 -3.86 23.62
N ARG A 113 0.57 -4.33 24.72
CA ARG A 113 1.13 -3.46 25.75
C ARG A 113 2.62 -3.15 25.57
N ILE A 114 3.36 -4.01 24.86
CA ILE A 114 4.81 -3.86 24.69
C ILE A 114 5.16 -3.71 23.21
N ALA A 115 4.88 -4.70 22.37
CA ALA A 115 5.33 -4.71 21.00
C ALA A 115 4.69 -3.60 20.15
N LEU A 116 3.39 -3.37 20.28
CA LEU A 116 2.68 -2.36 19.51
C LEU A 116 3.08 -0.93 19.87
N PRO A 117 3.17 -0.51 21.15
CA PRO A 117 3.68 0.82 21.50
C PRO A 117 5.13 1.05 21.09
N SER A 118 5.98 0.01 21.15
CA SER A 118 7.37 0.07 20.71
C SER A 118 7.52 0.18 19.18
N SER A 119 6.46 -0.13 18.43
CA SER A 119 6.50 -0.16 16.96
C SER A 119 6.17 1.18 16.29
N GLY A 120 6.13 2.28 17.04
CA GLY A 120 5.80 3.61 16.51
C GLY A 120 6.62 4.01 15.29
N VAL A 121 7.94 3.73 15.31
CA VAL A 121 8.87 4.02 14.20
C VAL A 121 8.50 3.25 12.94
N VAL A 122 8.27 1.96 13.04
CA VAL A 122 7.94 1.14 11.86
C VAL A 122 6.52 1.45 11.35
N ILE A 123 5.58 1.74 12.23
CA ILE A 123 4.23 2.19 11.84
C ILE A 123 4.33 3.47 11.02
N LEU A 124 5.08 4.46 11.50
CA LEU A 124 5.32 5.71 10.78
C LEU A 124 5.97 5.45 9.41
N THR A 125 7.04 4.67 9.38
CA THR A 125 7.77 4.31 8.16
C THR A 125 6.85 3.66 7.13
N VAL A 126 6.11 2.63 7.53
CA VAL A 126 5.18 1.91 6.65
C VAL A 126 4.04 2.81 6.17
N THR A 127 3.51 3.67 7.05
CA THR A 127 2.47 4.64 6.68
C THR A 127 2.96 5.62 5.63
N VAL A 128 4.17 6.15 5.78
CA VAL A 128 4.75 7.10 4.81
C VAL A 128 5.02 6.42 3.48
N PHE A 129 5.62 5.23 3.46
CA PHE A 129 5.83 4.49 2.22
C PHE A 129 4.50 4.15 1.53
N SER A 130 3.52 3.67 2.28
CA SER A 130 2.19 3.37 1.74
C SER A 130 1.55 4.63 1.13
N LEU A 131 1.62 5.76 1.84
CA LEU A 131 1.09 7.04 1.36
C LEU A 131 1.77 7.48 0.06
N ILE A 132 3.12 7.46 0.01
CA ILE A 132 3.88 7.85 -1.17
C ILE A 132 3.54 6.94 -2.36
N TRP A 133 3.46 5.63 -2.16
CA TRP A 133 3.16 4.70 -3.24
C TRP A 133 1.74 4.84 -3.77
N HIS A 134 0.75 5.02 -2.91
CA HIS A 134 -0.63 5.24 -3.34
C HIS A 134 -0.83 6.62 -3.98
N TRP A 135 -0.12 7.65 -3.49
CA TRP A 135 -0.14 8.97 -4.12
C TRP A 135 0.41 8.95 -5.54
N ASN A 136 1.49 8.22 -5.77
CA ASN A 136 2.15 8.11 -7.07
C ASN A 136 1.55 7.00 -7.94
N ASP A 137 0.51 6.29 -7.48
CA ASP A 137 -0.07 5.19 -8.24
C ASP A 137 -0.85 5.71 -9.45
N TYR A 138 -0.18 5.66 -10.57
CA TYR A 138 -0.77 5.88 -11.88
C TYR A 138 -1.29 4.58 -12.48
N PHE A 139 -0.53 3.47 -12.33
CA PHE A 139 -0.74 2.25 -13.10
C PHE A 139 -2.04 1.53 -12.70
N LEU A 140 -2.21 1.17 -11.44
CA LEU A 140 -3.42 0.49 -10.97
C LEU A 140 -4.64 1.41 -11.09
N SER A 141 -4.47 2.69 -10.74
CA SER A 141 -5.54 3.68 -10.85
C SER A 141 -6.06 3.83 -12.28
N SER A 142 -5.17 3.83 -13.29
CA SER A 142 -5.59 3.92 -14.70
C SER A 142 -6.25 2.65 -15.22
N MET A 143 -6.00 1.49 -14.58
CA MET A 143 -6.61 0.21 -14.97
C MET A 143 -7.94 -0.07 -14.29
N TYR A 144 -8.12 0.45 -13.08
CA TYR A 144 -9.32 0.16 -12.27
C TYR A 144 -10.41 1.23 -12.40
N LEU A 145 -10.03 2.47 -12.74
CA LEU A 145 -10.94 3.59 -12.83
C LEU A 145 -11.21 3.94 -14.30
N THR A 146 -12.45 4.28 -14.61
CA THR A 146 -12.87 4.80 -15.91
C THR A 146 -13.16 6.30 -15.85
N ASP A 147 -13.44 6.82 -14.66
CA ASP A 147 -13.65 8.23 -14.35
C ASP A 147 -13.16 8.56 -12.93
N GLY A 148 -13.23 9.82 -12.52
CA GLY A 148 -12.80 10.21 -11.18
C GLY A 148 -11.32 9.94 -10.89
N TYR A 149 -10.46 10.08 -11.89
CA TYR A 149 -9.05 9.75 -11.77
C TYR A 149 -8.33 10.55 -10.70
N PRO A 150 -7.41 9.90 -9.93
CA PRO A 150 -6.52 10.61 -9.03
C PRO A 150 -5.53 11.51 -9.81
N LEU A 151 -4.93 12.45 -9.10
CA LEU A 151 -4.06 13.46 -9.69
C LEU A 151 -2.86 12.87 -10.45
N ALA A 152 -2.35 11.72 -10.02
CA ALA A 152 -1.28 10.99 -10.71
C ALA A 152 -1.67 10.61 -12.15
N VAL A 153 -2.90 10.15 -12.37
CA VAL A 153 -3.43 9.79 -13.69
C VAL A 153 -3.69 11.06 -14.52
N TRP A 154 -4.29 12.07 -13.93
CA TRP A 154 -4.53 13.35 -14.59
C TRP A 154 -3.24 13.99 -15.10
N LEU A 155 -2.18 13.99 -14.29
CA LEU A 155 -0.90 14.56 -14.67
C LEU A 155 -0.31 13.87 -15.91
N THR A 156 -0.45 12.56 -16.03
CA THR A 156 0.03 11.81 -17.21
C THR A 156 -0.85 12.00 -18.44
N MET A 157 -2.14 12.29 -18.25
CA MET A 157 -3.07 12.59 -19.36
C MET A 157 -2.99 14.05 -19.82
N MET A 158 -2.47 14.96 -18.99
CA MET A 158 -2.41 16.40 -19.22
C MET A 158 -1.79 16.78 -20.59
N PRO A 159 -0.64 16.21 -21.02
CA PRO A 159 -0.05 16.53 -22.31
C PRO A 159 -0.96 16.22 -23.51
N LYS A 160 -1.86 15.24 -23.36
CA LYS A 160 -2.82 14.86 -24.40
C LYS A 160 -4.07 15.74 -24.41
N GLN A 161 -4.39 16.35 -23.29
CA GLN A 161 -5.60 17.17 -23.12
C GLN A 161 -5.33 18.67 -23.39
N LEU A 162 -4.13 19.17 -23.15
CA LEU A 162 -3.79 20.58 -23.34
C LEU A 162 -4.10 21.09 -24.76
N PRO A 163 -3.87 20.31 -25.85
CA PRO A 163 -4.23 20.76 -27.20
C PRO A 163 -5.74 21.00 -27.36
N THR A 164 -6.60 20.23 -26.71
CA THR A 164 -8.07 20.42 -26.76
C THR A 164 -8.51 21.68 -26.02
N MET A 165 -7.65 22.21 -25.14
CA MET A 165 -7.85 23.47 -24.40
C MET A 165 -7.21 24.68 -25.10
N GLY A 166 -6.70 24.51 -26.34
CA GLY A 166 -6.12 25.60 -27.13
C GLY A 166 -4.62 25.81 -26.96
N TYR A 167 -3.92 24.93 -26.22
CA TYR A 167 -2.47 24.98 -26.10
C TYR A 167 -1.77 24.31 -27.29
N SER A 168 -0.50 24.57 -27.46
CA SER A 168 0.30 23.97 -28.54
C SER A 168 0.36 22.45 -28.45
N LEU A 169 0.30 21.76 -29.59
CA LEU A 169 0.56 20.32 -29.70
C LEU A 169 2.02 19.95 -29.39
N VAL A 170 2.94 20.93 -29.46
CA VAL A 170 4.35 20.70 -29.17
C VAL A 170 4.60 20.85 -27.66
N PRO A 171 4.96 19.78 -26.96
CA PRO A 171 5.19 19.84 -25.49
C PRO A 171 6.28 20.83 -25.08
N SER A 172 7.26 21.09 -25.94
CA SER A 172 8.34 22.05 -25.70
C SER A 172 7.95 23.52 -25.93
N HIS A 173 6.72 23.81 -26.36
CA HIS A 173 6.25 25.18 -26.47
C HIS A 173 6.18 25.85 -25.08
N PRO A 174 6.67 27.10 -24.90
CA PRO A 174 6.80 27.70 -23.58
C PRO A 174 5.52 27.71 -22.76
N GLU A 175 4.36 28.00 -23.34
CA GLU A 175 3.07 27.99 -22.66
C GLU A 175 2.66 26.60 -22.21
N THR A 176 2.79 25.60 -23.08
CA THR A 176 2.48 24.21 -22.76
C THR A 176 3.39 23.68 -21.65
N MET A 177 4.68 23.99 -21.75
CA MET A 177 5.67 23.65 -20.72
C MET A 177 5.34 24.29 -19.39
N ALA A 178 4.97 25.57 -19.35
CA ALA A 178 4.62 26.28 -18.12
C ALA A 178 3.42 25.61 -17.42
N VAL A 179 2.38 25.23 -18.16
CA VAL A 179 1.20 24.54 -17.59
C VAL A 179 1.55 23.16 -17.07
N LEU A 180 2.38 22.39 -17.80
CA LEU A 180 2.84 21.08 -17.34
C LEU A 180 3.67 21.19 -16.06
N MET A 181 4.58 22.16 -15.96
CA MET A 181 5.38 22.41 -14.74
C MET A 181 4.51 22.84 -13.58
N ALA A 182 3.50 23.68 -13.81
CA ALA A 182 2.53 24.05 -12.79
C ALA A 182 1.75 22.81 -12.27
N GLY A 183 1.33 21.91 -13.19
CA GLY A 183 0.71 20.64 -12.82
C GLY A 183 1.61 19.76 -11.95
N CYS A 184 2.90 19.67 -12.29
CA CYS A 184 3.89 18.95 -11.47
C CYS A 184 4.05 19.58 -10.07
N LEU A 185 4.07 20.91 -9.96
CA LEU A 185 4.13 21.59 -8.66
C LEU A 185 2.90 21.30 -7.81
N VAL A 186 1.71 21.38 -8.39
CA VAL A 186 0.45 21.04 -7.68
C VAL A 186 0.45 19.59 -7.22
N PHE A 187 1.00 18.68 -8.04
CA PHE A 187 1.11 17.26 -7.69
C PHE A 187 2.08 17.01 -6.53
N ILE A 188 3.23 17.68 -6.49
CA ILE A 188 4.26 17.47 -5.47
C ILE A 188 3.89 18.16 -4.14
N LEU A 189 3.20 19.29 -4.18
CA LEU A 189 2.96 20.16 -3.04
C LEU A 189 2.31 19.45 -1.84
N PRO A 190 1.24 18.64 -1.96
CA PRO A 190 0.65 17.93 -0.82
C PRO A 190 1.64 16.99 -0.13
N MET A 191 2.48 16.29 -0.92
CA MET A 191 3.47 15.37 -0.37
C MET A 191 4.60 16.10 0.35
N LEU A 192 5.02 17.25 -0.16
CA LEU A 192 5.99 18.12 0.53
C LEU A 192 5.44 18.61 1.87
N ILE A 193 4.17 19.05 1.90
CA ILE A 193 3.52 19.48 3.14
C ILE A 193 3.51 18.34 4.16
N ILE A 194 3.06 17.15 3.77
CA ILE A 194 3.04 15.98 4.64
C ILE A 194 4.45 15.66 5.14
N TYR A 195 5.46 15.68 4.26
CA TYR A 195 6.84 15.44 4.63
C TYR A 195 7.35 16.40 5.70
N ILE A 196 7.07 17.72 5.59
CA ILE A 196 7.46 18.72 6.58
C ILE A 196 6.90 18.37 7.97
N PHE A 197 5.67 17.87 8.05
CA PHE A 197 5.09 17.46 9.34
C PHE A 197 5.67 16.15 9.87
N VAL A 198 5.94 15.19 8.99
CA VAL A 198 6.35 13.84 9.39
C VAL A 198 7.84 13.75 9.71
N GLN A 199 8.70 14.56 9.05
CA GLN A 199 10.16 14.50 9.22
C GLN A 199 10.62 14.61 10.70
N ARG A 200 9.96 15.44 11.51
CA ARG A 200 10.30 15.59 12.94
C ARG A 200 10.15 14.28 13.71
N TRP A 201 9.12 13.49 13.41
CA TRP A 201 8.90 12.20 14.07
C TRP A 201 9.91 11.14 13.64
N PHE A 202 10.43 11.23 12.41
CA PHE A 202 11.54 10.38 11.97
C PHE A 202 12.81 10.70 12.77
N ILE A 203 13.15 11.96 12.93
CA ILE A 203 14.33 12.39 13.69
C ILE A 203 14.23 11.92 15.14
N GLU A 204 13.13 12.22 15.83
CA GLU A 204 12.87 11.79 17.21
C GLU A 204 12.91 10.25 17.38
N SER A 205 12.51 9.50 16.36
CA SER A 205 12.51 8.05 16.39
C SER A 205 13.89 7.44 16.25
N ILE A 206 14.77 8.07 15.45
CA ILE A 206 16.16 7.65 15.27
C ILE A 206 16.96 7.94 16.54
N ASP A 207 16.75 9.09 17.18
CA ASP A 207 17.42 9.46 18.41
C ASP A 207 17.13 8.48 19.56
N ARG A 208 15.91 7.96 19.64
CA ARG A 208 15.54 6.95 20.66
C ARG A 208 16.20 5.60 20.44
N VAL A 209 16.48 5.23 19.21
CA VAL A 209 17.18 3.97 18.88
C VAL A 209 18.69 4.12 19.03
N GLY A 210 19.23 5.33 18.82
CA GLY A 210 20.68 5.59 18.91
C GLY A 210 21.26 5.69 20.33
N ILE A 211 20.42 5.81 21.36
CA ILE A 211 20.86 5.96 22.76
C ILE A 211 21.06 4.58 23.47
N THR A 212 20.73 3.48 22.82
CA THR A 212 20.87 2.12 23.34
C THR A 212 22.06 1.35 22.73
N GLY A 213 23.05 2.06 22.18
CA GLY A 213 24.32 1.51 21.70
C GLY A 213 25.47 1.76 22.67
#